data_e2addc39cdfa0417cbadb46a64cf4560
#
_entry.id   e2addc39cdfa0417cbadb46a64cf4560
#
_cell.length_a   1.000
_cell.length_b   1.000
_cell.length_c   1.000
_cell.angle_alpha   90.00
_cell.angle_beta   90.00
_cell.angle_gamma   90.00
#
_symmetry.space_group_name_H-M   'P 1'
#
loop_
_entity.id
_entity.type
_entity.pdbx_description
1 polymer ?
#
loop_
_entity_poly.entity_id
_entity_poly.type
_entity_poly.pdbx_seq_one_letter_code
_entity_poly.pdbx_strand_id
1 'polypeptide(L)'
;MSKTILELAGIEKHYNRGKPNEIAVLRGADLEIKAGEVVALVAPSGAGKSTLLHIAGLLDSPDAGHVIIEGVDMTTKRDRSRTQTRREKVGFVYQFHHLLPEFSAVENIILPQLANGVAQTAAEMRAQSLLSKVGVDHRAHHRPGELSGGEQQRVAFCRALANEPGLLLADEPTGNLDPATSDQVFDALIALARETGLAALIATHNLDLAARMDRTVRMEAGSLSV
;
A
#
# COMPACT_ATOMS: atom_id res chain seq x y z
N MET A 1 11.24 11.68 19.22
CA MET A 1 11.48 10.51 18.35
C MET A 1 10.19 10.26 17.59
N SER A 2 10.23 10.09 16.26
CA SER A 2 9.03 9.76 15.47
C SER A 2 8.55 8.35 15.82
N LYS A 3 7.23 8.15 15.87
CA LYS A 3 6.58 6.87 16.21
C LYS A 3 6.84 5.85 15.10
N THR A 4 7.25 4.62 15.44
CA THR A 4 7.30 3.50 14.49
C THR A 4 5.88 3.07 14.14
N ILE A 5 5.59 2.99 12.84
CA ILE A 5 4.28 2.58 12.31
C ILE A 5 4.29 1.12 11.87
N LEU A 6 5.36 0.70 11.18
CA LEU A 6 5.57 -0.70 10.77
C LEU A 6 6.94 -1.17 11.24
N GLU A 7 6.99 -2.36 11.84
CA GLU A 7 8.21 -3.09 12.12
C GLU A 7 8.04 -4.54 11.64
N LEU A 8 8.94 -4.98 10.81
CA LEU A 8 9.11 -6.37 10.40
C LEU A 8 10.39 -6.88 11.03
N ALA A 9 10.33 -7.94 11.82
CA ALA A 9 11.47 -8.49 12.53
C ALA A 9 11.66 -9.96 12.16
N GLY A 10 12.76 -10.28 11.49
CA GLY A 10 13.16 -11.63 11.12
C GLY A 10 12.15 -12.37 10.24
N ILE A 11 11.51 -11.70 9.28
CA ILE A 11 10.45 -12.29 8.46
C ILE A 11 11.00 -13.36 7.53
N GLU A 12 10.48 -14.57 7.69
CA GLU A 12 10.73 -15.70 6.78
C GLU A 12 9.45 -16.13 6.06
N LYS A 13 9.57 -16.50 4.79
CA LYS A 13 8.48 -17.04 4.01
C LYS A 13 8.96 -18.05 2.99
N HIS A 14 8.34 -19.23 3.02
CA HIS A 14 8.57 -20.33 2.09
C HIS A 14 7.27 -20.70 1.39
N TYR A 15 7.34 -20.94 0.10
CA TYR A 15 6.24 -21.57 -0.64
C TYR A 15 6.59 -23.03 -0.95
N ASN A 16 5.57 -23.89 -0.99
CA ASN A 16 5.70 -25.33 -1.22
C ASN A 16 6.62 -26.04 -0.22
N ARG A 17 6.61 -25.64 1.05
CA ARG A 17 7.47 -26.16 2.10
C ARG A 17 7.40 -27.69 2.19
N GLY A 18 8.56 -28.36 2.24
CA GLY A 18 8.68 -29.81 2.24
C GLY A 18 8.43 -30.51 0.91
N LYS A 19 8.31 -29.77 -0.20
CA LYS A 19 8.18 -30.31 -1.55
C LYS A 19 9.45 -30.08 -2.35
N PRO A 20 9.69 -30.87 -3.45
CA PRO A 20 10.88 -30.68 -4.29
C PRO A 20 11.03 -29.29 -4.93
N ASN A 21 9.92 -28.53 -5.02
CA ASN A 21 9.86 -27.18 -5.55
C ASN A 21 9.68 -26.13 -4.43
N GLU A 22 10.22 -26.39 -3.24
CA GLU A 22 10.24 -25.40 -2.16
C GLU A 22 11.07 -24.18 -2.54
N ILE A 23 10.52 -23.00 -2.29
CA ILE A 23 11.17 -21.71 -2.56
C ILE A 23 11.13 -20.88 -1.29
N ALA A 24 12.32 -20.56 -0.74
CA ALA A 24 12.48 -19.57 0.32
C ALA A 24 12.47 -18.18 -0.31
N VAL A 25 11.36 -17.43 -0.16
CA VAL A 25 11.15 -16.11 -0.74
C VAL A 25 11.66 -15.00 0.17
N LEU A 26 11.45 -15.12 1.49
CA LEU A 26 11.98 -14.19 2.50
C LEU A 26 12.83 -14.98 3.49
N ARG A 27 13.97 -14.39 3.87
CA ARG A 27 15.03 -15.06 4.65
C ARG A 27 15.53 -14.15 5.76
N GLY A 28 14.70 -13.90 6.77
CA GLY A 28 15.03 -13.02 7.88
C GLY A 28 15.02 -11.55 7.47
N ALA A 29 13.94 -11.09 6.83
CA ALA A 29 13.81 -9.71 6.42
C ALA A 29 13.45 -8.81 7.61
N ASP A 30 14.25 -7.75 7.84
CA ASP A 30 14.05 -6.74 8.88
C ASP A 30 13.76 -5.39 8.23
N LEU A 31 12.73 -4.69 8.71
CA LEU A 31 12.37 -3.35 8.24
C LEU A 31 11.65 -2.55 9.33
N GLU A 32 12.03 -1.31 9.53
CA GLU A 32 11.30 -0.36 10.36
C GLU A 32 10.88 0.84 9.51
N ILE A 33 9.64 1.31 9.65
CA ILE A 33 9.13 2.54 9.00
C ILE A 33 8.48 3.42 10.05
N LYS A 34 8.88 4.69 10.06
CA LYS A 34 8.40 5.71 10.99
C LYS A 34 7.24 6.51 10.42
N ALA A 35 6.47 7.16 11.28
CA ALA A 35 5.41 8.06 10.88
C ALA A 35 5.94 9.15 9.95
N GLY A 36 5.25 9.37 8.82
CA GLY A 36 5.61 10.33 7.80
C GLY A 36 6.78 9.92 6.90
N GLU A 37 7.35 8.73 7.09
CA GLU A 37 8.46 8.23 6.28
C GLU A 37 7.96 7.51 5.04
N VAL A 38 8.48 7.87 3.86
CA VAL A 38 8.20 7.23 2.58
C VAL A 38 9.43 6.43 2.14
N VAL A 39 9.31 5.11 2.13
CA VAL A 39 10.41 4.16 1.86
C VAL A 39 10.20 3.49 0.51
N ALA A 40 11.23 3.53 -0.35
CA ALA A 40 11.27 2.75 -1.57
C ALA A 40 11.74 1.31 -1.27
N LEU A 41 11.03 0.32 -1.78
CA LEU A 41 11.46 -1.08 -1.83
C LEU A 41 11.86 -1.44 -3.26
N VAL A 42 13.15 -1.56 -3.50
CA VAL A 42 13.69 -1.87 -4.83
C VAL A 42 14.20 -3.30 -4.88
N ALA A 43 13.77 -4.04 -5.88
CA ALA A 43 14.26 -5.39 -6.14
C ALA A 43 13.94 -5.84 -7.57
N PRO A 44 14.67 -6.83 -8.13
CA PRO A 44 14.30 -7.47 -9.38
C PRO A 44 12.90 -8.08 -9.35
N SER A 45 12.32 -8.33 -10.54
CA SER A 45 11.06 -9.06 -10.65
C SER A 45 11.21 -10.46 -10.03
N GLY A 46 10.19 -10.90 -9.29
CA GLY A 46 10.19 -12.20 -8.61
C GLY A 46 11.02 -12.29 -7.31
N ALA A 47 11.66 -11.21 -6.87
CA ALA A 47 12.49 -11.20 -5.66
C ALA A 47 11.70 -11.31 -4.33
N GLY A 48 10.36 -11.19 -4.36
CA GLY A 48 9.52 -11.31 -3.16
C GLY A 48 8.92 -9.99 -2.66
N LYS A 49 8.99 -8.87 -3.42
CA LYS A 49 8.40 -7.57 -3.04
C LYS A 49 6.92 -7.68 -2.65
N SER A 50 6.10 -8.25 -3.53
CA SER A 50 4.66 -8.42 -3.27
C SER A 50 4.39 -9.31 -2.06
N THR A 51 5.20 -10.37 -1.86
CA THR A 51 5.10 -11.24 -0.67
C THR A 51 5.38 -10.43 0.61
N LEU A 52 6.43 -9.60 0.62
CA LEU A 52 6.75 -8.75 1.76
C LEU A 52 5.62 -7.75 2.04
N LEU A 53 5.10 -7.08 0.99
CA LEU A 53 3.96 -6.15 1.13
C LEU A 53 2.70 -6.85 1.64
N HIS A 54 2.39 -8.06 1.15
CA HIS A 54 1.23 -8.82 1.63
C HIS A 54 1.37 -9.21 3.11
N ILE A 55 2.57 -9.61 3.55
CA ILE A 55 2.83 -9.91 4.95
C ILE A 55 2.75 -8.65 5.80
N ALA A 56 3.40 -7.56 5.40
CA ALA A 56 3.35 -6.25 6.07
C ALA A 56 1.92 -5.74 6.22
N GLY A 57 1.08 -5.98 5.20
CA GLY A 57 -0.33 -5.58 5.18
C GLY A 57 -1.29 -6.63 5.73
N LEU A 58 -0.80 -7.68 6.36
CA LEU A 58 -1.63 -8.72 7.00
C LEU A 58 -2.54 -9.51 6.03
N LEU A 59 -2.23 -9.50 4.73
CA LEU A 59 -2.90 -10.31 3.72
C LEU A 59 -2.37 -11.75 3.69
N ASP A 60 -1.10 -11.93 4.04
CA ASP A 60 -0.46 -13.24 4.22
C ASP A 60 0.17 -13.31 5.63
N SER A 61 0.63 -14.48 6.02
CA SER A 61 1.33 -14.70 7.27
C SER A 61 2.77 -15.13 7.01
N PRO A 62 3.75 -14.65 7.77
CA PRO A 62 5.10 -15.18 7.70
C PRO A 62 5.16 -16.60 8.28
N ASP A 63 6.16 -17.38 7.91
CA ASP A 63 6.46 -18.68 8.50
C ASP A 63 7.27 -18.54 9.80
N ALA A 64 8.04 -17.45 9.93
CA ALA A 64 8.74 -17.02 11.14
C ALA A 64 8.89 -15.50 11.16
N GLY A 65 9.22 -14.94 12.33
CA GLY A 65 9.38 -13.50 12.54
C GLY A 65 8.09 -12.83 13.02
N HIS A 66 8.15 -11.49 13.14
CA HIS A 66 7.08 -10.68 13.72
C HIS A 66 6.69 -9.53 12.80
N VAL A 67 5.38 -9.27 12.71
CA VAL A 67 4.79 -8.09 12.04
C VAL A 67 4.16 -7.22 13.12
N ILE A 68 4.75 -6.04 13.34
CA ILE A 68 4.30 -5.11 14.38
C ILE A 68 3.77 -3.85 13.71
N ILE A 69 2.50 -3.53 13.95
CA ILE A 69 1.85 -2.31 13.42
C ILE A 69 1.46 -1.43 14.59
N GLU A 70 1.97 -0.19 14.60
CA GLU A 70 1.78 0.80 15.68
C GLU A 70 2.10 0.24 17.08
N GLY A 71 3.14 -0.60 17.19
CA GLY A 71 3.59 -1.22 18.44
C GLY A 71 2.81 -2.47 18.86
N VAL A 72 1.87 -2.94 18.04
CA VAL A 72 1.10 -4.17 18.30
C VAL A 72 1.58 -5.30 17.41
N ASP A 73 2.08 -6.39 18.01
CA ASP A 73 2.44 -7.60 17.26
C ASP A 73 1.17 -8.28 16.72
N MET A 74 1.08 -8.33 15.40
CA MET A 74 -0.04 -8.90 14.66
C MET A 74 0.15 -10.36 14.26
N THR A 75 1.35 -10.92 14.44
CA THR A 75 1.72 -12.27 14.01
C THR A 75 0.88 -13.33 14.73
N THR A 76 0.65 -13.14 16.03
CA THR A 76 -0.09 -14.07 16.88
C THR A 76 -1.59 -13.75 17.00
N LYS A 77 -2.05 -12.67 16.36
CA LYS A 77 -3.45 -12.25 16.43
C LYS A 77 -4.36 -13.11 15.56
N ARG A 78 -5.59 -13.31 16.04
CA ARG A 78 -6.64 -14.02 15.28
C ARG A 78 -7.00 -13.23 14.02
N ASP A 79 -7.48 -13.91 12.99
CA ASP A 79 -7.84 -13.33 11.71
C ASP A 79 -8.80 -12.13 11.80
N ARG A 80 -9.79 -12.19 12.68
CA ARG A 80 -10.70 -11.05 12.95
C ARG A 80 -9.96 -9.78 13.36
N SER A 81 -8.96 -9.88 14.24
CA SER A 81 -8.15 -8.72 14.67
C SER A 81 -7.26 -8.21 13.56
N ARG A 82 -6.63 -9.12 12.80
CA ARG A 82 -5.82 -8.78 11.63
C ARG A 82 -6.65 -8.08 10.56
N THR A 83 -7.84 -8.58 10.28
CA THR A 83 -8.79 -7.97 9.32
C THR A 83 -9.22 -6.57 9.77
N GLN A 84 -9.50 -6.39 11.06
CA GLN A 84 -9.83 -5.07 11.60
C GLN A 84 -8.65 -4.09 11.45
N THR A 85 -7.43 -4.50 11.86
CA THR A 85 -6.22 -3.66 11.73
C THR A 85 -5.97 -3.31 10.27
N ARG A 86 -6.06 -4.27 9.34
CA ARG A 86 -5.91 -4.02 7.90
C ARG A 86 -6.90 -2.99 7.39
N ARG A 87 -8.17 -3.11 7.77
CA ARG A 87 -9.24 -2.20 7.34
C ARG A 87 -9.06 -0.78 7.87
N GLU A 88 -8.57 -0.63 9.11
CA GLU A 88 -8.49 0.65 9.81
C GLU A 88 -7.13 1.34 9.66
N LYS A 89 -6.04 0.57 9.54
CA LYS A 89 -4.68 1.06 9.69
C LYS A 89 -3.82 0.95 8.43
N VAL A 90 -4.26 0.18 7.43
CA VAL A 90 -3.45 -0.10 6.24
C VAL A 90 -4.22 0.26 4.98
N GLY A 91 -3.62 1.10 4.14
CA GLY A 91 -4.05 1.35 2.77
C GLY A 91 -3.24 0.50 1.80
N PHE A 92 -3.89 -0.08 0.79
CA PHE A 92 -3.24 -0.81 -0.28
C PHE A 92 -3.44 -0.17 -1.64
N VAL A 93 -2.35 -0.05 -2.39
CA VAL A 93 -2.35 0.33 -3.81
C VAL A 93 -1.60 -0.74 -4.59
N TYR A 94 -2.19 -1.19 -5.68
CA TYR A 94 -1.63 -2.23 -6.56
C TYR A 94 -1.27 -1.64 -7.92
N GLN A 95 -0.43 -2.36 -8.66
CA GLN A 95 -0.08 -2.05 -10.04
C GLN A 95 -1.33 -1.98 -10.94
N PHE A 96 -2.25 -2.93 -10.77
CA PHE A 96 -3.61 -2.85 -11.32
C PHE A 96 -4.51 -2.22 -10.25
N HIS A 97 -5.19 -1.15 -10.59
CA HIS A 97 -5.98 -0.34 -9.66
C HIS A 97 -7.07 -1.11 -8.88
N HIS A 98 -7.55 -2.25 -9.39
CA HIS A 98 -8.59 -3.09 -8.80
C HIS A 98 -9.82 -2.30 -8.31
N LEU A 99 -10.23 -1.29 -9.07
CA LEU A 99 -11.48 -0.59 -8.80
C LEU A 99 -12.66 -1.52 -9.12
N LEU A 100 -13.72 -1.37 -8.35
CA LEU A 100 -14.96 -2.11 -8.54
C LEU A 100 -15.67 -1.50 -9.77
N PRO A 101 -15.83 -2.24 -10.88
CA PRO A 101 -16.29 -1.67 -12.15
C PRO A 101 -17.77 -1.28 -12.14
N GLU A 102 -18.56 -1.84 -11.22
CA GLU A 102 -19.99 -1.53 -11.04
C GLU A 102 -20.23 -0.20 -10.34
N PHE A 103 -19.21 0.34 -9.64
CA PHE A 103 -19.29 1.55 -8.83
C PHE A 103 -18.52 2.69 -9.50
N SER A 104 -19.02 3.92 -9.34
CA SER A 104 -18.34 5.14 -9.76
C SER A 104 -17.03 5.37 -8.97
N ALA A 105 -16.22 6.34 -9.40
CA ALA A 105 -14.99 6.73 -8.70
C ALA A 105 -15.26 7.11 -7.24
N VAL A 106 -16.25 7.95 -6.98
CA VAL A 106 -16.59 8.37 -5.63
C VAL A 106 -17.12 7.22 -4.77
N GLU A 107 -17.94 6.33 -5.33
CA GLU A 107 -18.46 5.15 -4.62
C GLU A 107 -17.36 4.17 -4.25
N ASN A 108 -16.35 3.96 -5.12
CA ASN A 108 -15.17 3.15 -4.79
C ASN A 108 -14.43 3.65 -3.54
N ILE A 109 -14.49 4.95 -3.24
CA ILE A 109 -13.86 5.57 -2.07
C ILE A 109 -14.80 5.56 -0.85
N ILE A 110 -16.10 5.64 -1.07
CA ILE A 110 -17.12 5.60 -0.01
C ILE A 110 -17.24 4.21 0.61
N LEU A 111 -17.25 3.16 -0.20
CA LEU A 111 -17.51 1.78 0.23
C LEU A 111 -16.63 1.30 1.40
N PRO A 112 -15.30 1.48 1.42
CA PRO A 112 -14.48 1.07 2.57
C PRO A 112 -14.79 1.84 3.84
N GLN A 113 -15.27 3.07 3.76
CA GLN A 113 -15.66 3.89 4.90
C GLN A 113 -16.99 3.40 5.50
N LEU A 114 -17.98 3.09 4.65
CA LEU A 114 -19.24 2.48 5.10
C LEU A 114 -19.02 1.14 5.78
N ALA A 115 -18.11 0.31 5.23
CA ALA A 115 -17.69 -0.96 5.85
C ALA A 115 -17.05 -0.77 7.22
N ASN A 116 -16.51 0.42 7.52
CA ASN A 116 -15.98 0.83 8.82
C ASN A 116 -17.03 1.50 9.72
N GLY A 117 -18.28 1.60 9.28
CA GLY A 117 -19.38 2.21 10.04
C GLY A 117 -19.41 3.74 9.99
N VAL A 118 -18.67 4.37 9.07
CA VAL A 118 -18.74 5.82 8.84
C VAL A 118 -20.10 6.16 8.22
N ALA A 119 -20.73 7.24 8.67
CA ALA A 119 -22.00 7.70 8.12
C ALA A 119 -21.85 8.10 6.65
N GLN A 120 -22.88 7.84 5.83
CA GLN A 120 -22.89 8.07 4.38
C GLN A 120 -22.42 9.49 4.02
N THR A 121 -23.00 10.52 4.64
CA THR A 121 -22.66 11.93 4.36
C THR A 121 -21.20 12.26 4.66
N ALA A 122 -20.65 11.73 5.76
CA ALA A 122 -19.23 11.93 6.11
C ALA A 122 -18.30 11.22 5.12
N ALA A 123 -18.68 10.00 4.69
CA ALA A 123 -17.93 9.24 3.69
C ALA A 123 -17.92 9.94 2.32
N GLU A 124 -19.06 10.52 1.90
CA GLU A 124 -19.18 11.31 0.66
C GLU A 124 -18.31 12.57 0.70
N MET A 125 -18.38 13.34 1.78
CA MET A 125 -17.57 14.55 1.96
C MET A 125 -16.07 14.23 1.89
N ARG A 126 -15.63 13.16 2.56
CA ARG A 126 -14.24 12.75 2.53
C ARG A 126 -13.82 12.24 1.15
N ALA A 127 -14.65 11.44 0.50
CA ALA A 127 -14.37 10.93 -0.84
C ALA A 127 -14.20 12.09 -1.85
N GLN A 128 -15.08 13.08 -1.80
CA GLN A 128 -15.01 14.27 -2.65
C GLN A 128 -13.74 15.09 -2.36
N SER A 129 -13.39 15.27 -1.08
CA SER A 129 -12.15 15.96 -0.67
C SER A 129 -10.91 15.25 -1.20
N LEU A 130 -10.83 13.92 -1.12
CA LEU A 130 -9.72 13.12 -1.63
C LEU A 130 -9.60 13.23 -3.16
N LEU A 131 -10.72 13.12 -3.90
CA LEU A 131 -10.72 13.27 -5.36
C LEU A 131 -10.23 14.64 -5.80
N SER A 132 -10.64 15.71 -5.09
CA SER A 132 -10.19 17.08 -5.36
C SER A 132 -8.68 17.24 -5.16
N LYS A 133 -8.13 16.66 -4.07
CA LYS A 133 -6.68 16.71 -3.78
C LYS A 133 -5.82 16.08 -4.88
N VAL A 134 -6.33 15.08 -5.57
CA VAL A 134 -5.61 14.41 -6.67
C VAL A 134 -6.08 14.88 -8.06
N GLY A 135 -6.94 15.90 -8.13
CA GLY A 135 -7.38 16.55 -9.38
C GLY A 135 -8.27 15.69 -10.27
N VAL A 136 -9.10 14.81 -9.68
CA VAL A 136 -10.06 13.95 -10.42
C VAL A 136 -11.50 14.07 -9.93
N ASP A 137 -11.83 15.14 -9.20
CA ASP A 137 -13.18 15.44 -8.71
C ASP A 137 -14.21 15.60 -9.84
N HIS A 138 -13.79 16.12 -10.99
CA HIS A 138 -14.62 16.22 -12.19
C HIS A 138 -15.02 14.86 -12.78
N ARG A 139 -14.38 13.77 -12.35
CA ARG A 139 -14.65 12.39 -12.72
C ARG A 139 -15.40 11.59 -11.63
N ALA A 140 -15.81 12.21 -10.54
CA ALA A 140 -16.38 11.55 -9.36
C ALA A 140 -17.46 10.51 -9.68
N HIS A 141 -18.34 10.82 -10.64
CA HIS A 141 -19.47 9.97 -11.02
C HIS A 141 -19.20 9.04 -12.22
N HIS A 142 -17.99 9.06 -12.78
CA HIS A 142 -17.60 8.14 -13.86
C HIS A 142 -17.25 6.76 -13.29
N ARG A 143 -17.59 5.72 -14.05
CA ARG A 143 -17.17 4.34 -13.75
C ARG A 143 -15.72 4.09 -14.18
N PRO A 144 -15.03 3.09 -13.61
CA PRO A 144 -13.64 2.81 -13.97
C PRO A 144 -13.37 2.70 -15.48
N GLY A 145 -14.27 2.08 -16.24
CA GLY A 145 -14.12 1.95 -17.69
C GLY A 145 -14.19 3.27 -18.47
N GLU A 146 -14.62 4.36 -17.84
CA GLU A 146 -14.71 5.70 -18.43
C GLU A 146 -13.54 6.61 -18.02
N LEU A 147 -12.59 6.08 -17.20
CA LEU A 147 -11.43 6.77 -16.68
C LEU A 147 -10.16 6.34 -17.43
N SER A 148 -9.24 7.28 -17.64
CA SER A 148 -7.88 6.94 -18.08
C SER A 148 -7.14 6.13 -17.01
N GLY A 149 -6.07 5.41 -17.37
CA GLY A 149 -5.28 4.62 -16.43
C GLY A 149 -4.74 5.45 -15.26
N GLY A 150 -4.28 6.68 -15.53
CA GLY A 150 -3.81 7.60 -14.49
C GLY A 150 -4.93 8.11 -13.58
N GLU A 151 -6.14 8.38 -14.12
CA GLU A 151 -7.31 8.72 -13.30
C GLU A 151 -7.73 7.54 -12.41
N GLN A 152 -7.78 6.33 -12.97
CA GLN A 152 -8.08 5.10 -12.21
C GLN A 152 -7.10 4.90 -11.05
N GLN A 153 -5.82 5.10 -11.30
CA GLN A 153 -4.79 4.95 -10.27
C GLN A 153 -4.91 6.01 -9.18
N ARG A 154 -5.20 7.28 -9.52
CA ARG A 154 -5.48 8.33 -8.53
C ARG A 154 -6.72 8.02 -7.70
N VAL A 155 -7.78 7.48 -8.28
CA VAL A 155 -8.96 7.00 -7.54
C VAL A 155 -8.59 5.84 -6.60
N ALA A 156 -7.73 4.90 -7.04
CA ALA A 156 -7.25 3.81 -6.19
C ALA A 156 -6.44 4.33 -4.98
N PHE A 157 -5.66 5.40 -5.15
CA PHE A 157 -4.99 6.08 -4.03
C PHE A 157 -5.99 6.67 -3.04
N CYS A 158 -7.00 7.38 -3.55
CA CYS A 158 -8.06 7.93 -2.69
C CYS A 158 -8.78 6.82 -1.91
N ARG A 159 -9.08 5.69 -2.56
CA ARG A 159 -9.69 4.53 -1.89
C ARG A 159 -8.78 3.95 -0.80
N ALA A 160 -7.47 3.83 -1.06
CA ALA A 160 -6.51 3.35 -0.07
C ALA A 160 -6.45 4.26 1.18
N LEU A 161 -6.67 5.56 1.01
CA LEU A 161 -6.62 6.58 2.06
C LEU A 161 -7.99 6.91 2.68
N ALA A 162 -9.05 6.27 2.22
CA ALA A 162 -10.42 6.56 2.63
C ALA A 162 -10.64 6.45 4.15
N ASN A 163 -10.03 5.44 4.79
CA ASN A 163 -10.15 5.17 6.22
C ASN A 163 -9.04 5.82 7.08
N GLU A 164 -8.31 6.81 6.57
CA GLU A 164 -7.21 7.49 7.28
C GLU A 164 -6.16 6.51 7.86
N PRO A 165 -5.63 5.59 7.04
CA PRO A 165 -4.65 4.63 7.53
C PRO A 165 -3.38 5.34 8.00
N GLY A 166 -2.66 4.72 8.94
CA GLY A 166 -1.32 5.15 9.33
C GLY A 166 -0.22 4.63 8.39
N LEU A 167 -0.51 3.57 7.62
CA LEU A 167 0.44 2.89 6.74
C LEU A 167 -0.14 2.74 5.33
N LEU A 168 0.63 3.12 4.32
CA LEU A 168 0.36 2.84 2.91
C LEU A 168 1.35 1.80 2.37
N LEU A 169 0.83 0.77 1.74
CA LEU A 169 1.61 -0.24 1.02
C LEU A 169 1.26 -0.15 -0.47
N ALA A 170 2.26 0.08 -1.32
CA ALA A 170 2.05 0.22 -2.75
C ALA A 170 2.96 -0.75 -3.53
N ASP A 171 2.38 -1.56 -4.40
CA ASP A 171 3.09 -2.50 -5.26
C ASP A 171 3.07 -1.99 -6.70
N GLU A 172 4.23 -1.46 -7.17
CA GLU A 172 4.42 -0.91 -8.52
C GLU A 172 3.29 0.06 -8.94
N PRO A 173 2.98 1.11 -8.13
CA PRO A 173 1.74 1.87 -8.27
C PRO A 173 1.61 2.66 -9.58
N THR A 174 2.67 2.75 -10.37
CA THR A 174 2.69 3.43 -11.68
C THR A 174 3.20 2.53 -12.81
N GLY A 175 3.43 1.24 -12.55
CA GLY A 175 4.09 0.32 -13.47
C GLY A 175 3.35 0.04 -14.79
N ASN A 176 2.07 0.37 -14.88
CA ASN A 176 1.24 0.22 -16.08
C ASN A 176 0.95 1.54 -16.82
N LEU A 177 1.60 2.63 -16.41
CA LEU A 177 1.38 3.96 -16.98
C LEU A 177 2.56 4.35 -17.88
N ASP A 178 2.29 5.22 -18.84
CA ASP A 178 3.36 5.87 -19.60
C ASP A 178 4.20 6.79 -18.67
N PRO A 179 5.45 7.11 -19.04
CA PRO A 179 6.36 7.85 -18.16
C PRO A 179 5.81 9.19 -17.66
N ALA A 180 5.17 9.99 -18.54
CA ALA A 180 4.66 11.31 -18.17
C ALA A 180 3.48 11.22 -17.19
N THR A 181 2.56 10.29 -17.43
CA THR A 181 1.45 9.99 -16.51
C THR A 181 1.95 9.41 -15.20
N SER A 182 2.97 8.52 -15.25
CA SER A 182 3.60 7.93 -14.07
C SER A 182 4.13 8.99 -13.11
N ASP A 183 4.87 9.97 -13.62
CA ASP A 183 5.41 11.07 -12.81
C ASP A 183 4.31 11.89 -12.14
N GLN A 184 3.27 12.28 -12.88
CA GLN A 184 2.15 13.06 -12.33
C GLN A 184 1.40 12.29 -11.24
N VAL A 185 1.14 11.00 -11.46
CA VAL A 185 0.44 10.12 -10.53
C VAL A 185 1.29 9.88 -9.28
N PHE A 186 2.60 9.70 -9.44
CA PHE A 186 3.53 9.55 -8.34
C PHE A 186 3.65 10.82 -7.51
N ASP A 187 3.74 12.00 -8.15
CA ASP A 187 3.75 13.29 -7.44
C ASP A 187 2.51 13.49 -6.58
N ALA A 188 1.34 13.16 -7.10
CA ALA A 188 0.09 13.23 -6.35
C ALA A 188 0.10 12.29 -5.12
N LEU A 189 0.65 11.08 -5.27
CA LEU A 189 0.78 10.12 -4.17
C LEU A 189 1.72 10.65 -3.08
N ILE A 190 2.92 11.11 -3.44
CA ILE A 190 3.91 11.63 -2.48
C ILE A 190 3.39 12.88 -1.77
N ALA A 191 2.77 13.81 -2.51
CA ALA A 191 2.19 15.01 -1.93
C ALA A 191 1.13 14.65 -0.87
N LEU A 192 0.24 13.71 -1.19
CA LEU A 192 -0.82 13.28 -0.30
C LEU A 192 -0.28 12.52 0.93
N ALA A 193 0.74 11.67 0.75
CA ALA A 193 1.41 10.98 1.86
C ALA A 193 2.07 11.97 2.82
N ARG A 194 2.77 12.99 2.31
CA ARG A 194 3.43 14.02 3.12
C ARG A 194 2.42 14.93 3.85
N GLU A 195 1.35 15.34 3.17
CA GLU A 195 0.30 16.17 3.77
C GLU A 195 -0.38 15.48 4.95
N THR A 196 -0.59 14.16 4.85
CA THR A 196 -1.27 13.37 5.88
C THR A 196 -0.33 12.83 6.96
N GLY A 197 0.99 12.95 6.81
CA GLY A 197 1.97 12.33 7.71
C GLY A 197 1.99 10.81 7.65
N LEU A 198 1.55 10.25 6.52
CA LEU A 198 1.40 8.82 6.27
C LEU A 198 2.77 8.14 6.16
N ALA A 199 2.95 7.02 6.84
CA ALA A 199 4.07 6.12 6.59
C ALA A 199 3.81 5.32 5.31
N ALA A 200 4.77 5.19 4.40
CA ALA A 200 4.57 4.47 3.14
C ALA A 200 5.73 3.53 2.81
N LEU A 201 5.40 2.33 2.33
CA LEU A 201 6.33 1.40 1.69
C LEU A 201 5.89 1.20 0.24
N ILE A 202 6.71 1.65 -0.69
CA ILE A 202 6.41 1.65 -2.12
C ILE A 202 7.41 0.75 -2.85
N ALA A 203 6.94 -0.40 -3.32
CA ALA A 203 7.72 -1.25 -4.18
C ALA A 203 7.76 -0.67 -5.60
N THR A 204 8.96 -0.54 -6.15
CA THR A 204 9.16 -0.08 -7.53
C THR A 204 10.46 -0.64 -8.09
N HIS A 205 10.49 -0.84 -9.40
CA HIS A 205 11.73 -1.12 -10.14
C HIS A 205 12.30 0.17 -10.79
N ASN A 206 11.57 1.28 -10.73
CA ASN A 206 12.02 2.58 -11.26
C ASN A 206 12.89 3.29 -10.21
N LEU A 207 14.20 3.38 -10.49
CA LEU A 207 15.18 3.98 -9.58
C LEU A 207 15.03 5.51 -9.48
N ASP A 208 14.53 6.17 -10.52
CA ASP A 208 14.31 7.63 -10.51
C ASP A 208 13.16 7.98 -9.55
N LEU A 209 12.09 7.17 -9.54
CA LEU A 209 11.02 7.33 -8.56
C LEU A 209 11.49 6.98 -7.15
N ALA A 210 12.30 5.92 -6.99
CA ALA A 210 12.86 5.53 -5.70
C ALA A 210 13.73 6.63 -5.09
N ALA A 211 14.51 7.34 -5.89
CA ALA A 211 15.35 8.45 -5.45
C ALA A 211 14.57 9.68 -4.92
N ARG A 212 13.27 9.76 -5.16
CA ARG A 212 12.39 10.84 -4.69
C ARG A 212 11.75 10.57 -3.33
N MET A 213 11.97 9.36 -2.77
CA MET A 213 11.52 8.94 -1.45
C MET A 213 12.60 9.20 -0.39
N ASP A 214 12.25 9.08 0.88
CA ASP A 214 13.15 9.46 1.97
C ASP A 214 14.36 8.52 2.11
N ARG A 215 14.17 7.23 1.82
CA ARG A 215 15.25 6.24 1.69
C ARG A 215 14.84 5.06 0.80
N THR A 216 15.85 4.33 0.35
CA THR A 216 15.68 3.12 -0.45
C THR A 216 16.17 1.90 0.32
N VAL A 217 15.33 0.88 0.37
CA VAL A 217 15.66 -0.47 0.85
C VAL A 217 15.74 -1.41 -0.35
N ARG A 218 16.80 -2.17 -0.44
CA ARG A 218 17.00 -3.16 -1.50
C ARG A 218 16.67 -4.55 -0.99
N MET A 219 15.97 -5.31 -1.80
CA MET A 219 15.73 -6.73 -1.53
C MET A 219 16.58 -7.58 -2.45
N GLU A 220 17.46 -8.38 -1.85
CA GLU A 220 18.34 -9.31 -2.56
C GLU A 220 18.30 -10.68 -1.88
N ALA A 221 18.08 -11.74 -2.65
CA ALA A 221 18.04 -13.12 -2.17
C ALA A 221 17.11 -13.35 -0.95
N GLY A 222 16.03 -12.58 -0.84
CA GLY A 222 15.04 -12.68 0.25
C GLY A 222 15.36 -11.92 1.53
N SER A 223 16.49 -11.18 1.56
CA SER A 223 16.88 -10.31 2.67
C SER A 223 16.81 -8.84 2.27
N LEU A 224 16.71 -7.93 3.25
CA LEU A 224 16.68 -6.49 3.04
C LEU A 224 18.00 -5.84 3.43
N SER A 225 18.43 -4.85 2.64
CA SER A 225 19.58 -3.98 2.93
C SER A 225 19.22 -2.52 2.67
N VAL A 226 19.80 -1.61 3.42
CA VAL A 226 19.64 -0.15 3.29
C VAL A 226 20.74 0.43 2.44
#